data_e90c1ef50e67f6f7688a69174c8522a0
#
_entry.id   e90c1ef50e67f6f7688a69174c8522a0
#
_cell.length_a   1.000
_cell.length_b   1.000
_cell.length_c   1.000
_cell.angle_alpha   90.00
_cell.angle_beta   90.00
_cell.angle_gamma   90.00
#
_symmetry.space_group_name_H-M   'P 1'
#
loop_
_entity.id
_entity.type
_entity.pdbx_description
1 polymer ?
#
loop_
_entity_poly.entity_id
_entity_poly.type
_entity_poly.pdbx_seq_one_letter_code
_entity_poly.pdbx_strand_id
1 'polypeptide(L)'
;MLCVQLQVVEGGRQPVLRTHLDLTTNGITELMYNVSHGPHHGRLDVMDVGLVTILRRNTAYFSSRELMTERVFYVHDDSETKRDSFHFVALSSEEEDFQYVGVFHVDILLKNDNTPVRAVDKVFQIVTGGERLLTGRDLRYSDADIDTQPKDIIYTRRGIPNGGIYQASDPTVPMFEFTQDDLDNFRVLFRHEGDEYGKVGLWITDGQFYANGVLEVRASGPFVAVANNTGLVVQRGGVGVISAVNLSAETNLNLWGQQLEFEVTENPHHGHLQLQHEASRFTQQDLENGHLAYHHDNGTAVND
;
A
#
# COMPACT_ATOMS: atom_id res chain seq x y z
N MET A 1 -31.41 18.56 -13.91
CA MET A 1 -30.21 18.97 -14.64
C MET A 1 -29.12 17.94 -14.35
N LEU A 2 -28.55 17.28 -15.35
CA LEU A 2 -27.42 16.35 -15.16
C LEU A 2 -26.17 17.22 -14.92
N CYS A 3 -25.73 17.31 -13.66
CA CYS A 3 -24.43 17.88 -13.35
C CYS A 3 -23.39 16.92 -13.92
N VAL A 4 -22.66 17.32 -14.93
CA VAL A 4 -21.53 16.54 -15.47
C VAL A 4 -20.40 16.68 -14.47
N GLN A 5 -19.94 15.56 -13.93
CA GLN A 5 -18.85 15.54 -12.95
C GLN A 5 -17.52 15.90 -13.65
N LEU A 6 -16.71 16.73 -13.02
CA LEU A 6 -15.39 17.07 -13.56
C LEU A 6 -14.47 15.86 -13.44
N GLN A 7 -13.89 15.44 -14.55
CA GLN A 7 -12.89 14.39 -14.60
C GLN A 7 -11.50 14.99 -14.88
N VAL A 8 -10.52 14.63 -14.07
CA VAL A 8 -9.14 15.10 -14.19
C VAL A 8 -8.20 13.89 -14.17
N VAL A 9 -7.23 13.86 -15.06
CA VAL A 9 -6.16 12.86 -14.99
C VAL A 9 -5.24 13.22 -13.83
N GLU A 10 -4.75 12.22 -13.11
CA GLU A 10 -3.78 12.36 -12.04
C GLU A 10 -2.60 13.28 -12.45
N GLY A 11 -2.17 14.17 -11.53
CA GLY A 11 -1.15 15.19 -11.82
C GLY A 11 -1.58 16.24 -12.85
N GLY A 12 -2.76 16.10 -13.46
CA GLY A 12 -3.25 16.96 -14.51
C GLY A 12 -4.01 18.18 -14.01
N ARG A 13 -4.54 18.92 -14.96
CA ARG A 13 -5.42 20.07 -14.71
C ARG A 13 -6.55 20.12 -15.72
N GLN A 14 -7.73 20.55 -15.27
CA GLN A 14 -8.90 20.72 -16.13
C GLN A 14 -9.65 22.01 -15.78
N PRO A 15 -10.23 22.71 -16.76
CA PRO A 15 -11.08 23.86 -16.50
C PRO A 15 -12.40 23.41 -15.85
N VAL A 16 -12.78 24.12 -14.80
CA VAL A 16 -14.13 24.02 -14.24
C VAL A 16 -15.06 24.79 -15.15
N LEU A 17 -15.86 24.08 -15.91
CA LEU A 17 -16.78 24.67 -16.88
C LEU A 17 -18.12 25.01 -16.24
N ARG A 18 -18.89 25.90 -16.88
CA ARG A 18 -20.26 26.19 -16.49
C ARG A 18 -21.16 24.94 -16.50
N THR A 19 -20.90 23.97 -17.38
CA THR A 19 -21.63 22.69 -17.41
C THR A 19 -21.40 21.82 -16.20
N HIS A 20 -20.27 22.03 -15.48
CA HIS A 20 -19.95 21.34 -14.23
C HIS A 20 -20.54 22.06 -13.02
N LEU A 21 -20.59 23.42 -13.05
CA LEU A 21 -21.05 24.26 -11.96
C LEU A 21 -21.96 25.37 -12.49
N ASP A 22 -23.24 25.06 -12.67
CA ASP A 22 -24.25 26.02 -13.11
C ASP A 22 -25.33 26.24 -12.05
N LEU A 23 -25.41 27.44 -11.53
CA LEU A 23 -26.48 27.88 -10.67
C LEU A 23 -27.50 28.66 -11.50
N THR A 24 -28.71 28.12 -11.62
CA THR A 24 -29.80 28.82 -12.28
C THR A 24 -30.31 29.91 -11.35
N THR A 25 -30.19 31.16 -11.76
CA THR A 25 -30.61 32.31 -11.01
C THR A 25 -31.64 33.13 -11.83
N ASN A 26 -32.74 33.57 -11.20
CA ASN A 26 -33.73 34.39 -11.84
C ASN A 26 -33.29 35.85 -11.90
N GLY A 27 -32.60 36.23 -12.98
CA GLY A 27 -32.23 37.64 -13.24
C GLY A 27 -30.87 38.07 -12.68
N ILE A 28 -30.21 37.28 -11.84
CA ILE A 28 -28.84 37.57 -11.35
C ILE A 28 -27.83 37.28 -12.47
N THR A 29 -27.01 38.28 -12.82
CA THR A 29 -26.08 38.19 -13.93
C THR A 29 -24.65 37.86 -13.47
N GLU A 30 -24.29 38.20 -12.23
CA GLU A 30 -22.93 37.96 -11.69
C GLU A 30 -22.97 37.34 -10.31
N LEU A 31 -22.23 36.20 -10.16
CA LEU A 31 -22.04 35.51 -8.91
C LEU A 31 -20.54 35.49 -8.54
N MET A 32 -20.27 35.61 -7.24
CA MET A 32 -18.96 35.36 -6.64
C MET A 32 -19.01 34.04 -5.88
N TYR A 33 -18.13 33.12 -6.22
CA TYR A 33 -17.97 31.84 -5.55
C TYR A 33 -16.82 31.94 -4.57
N ASN A 34 -17.13 31.92 -3.29
CA ASN A 34 -16.13 31.87 -2.21
C ASN A 34 -15.89 30.43 -1.77
N VAL A 35 -14.67 29.96 -1.87
CA VAL A 35 -14.28 28.61 -1.47
C VAL A 35 -14.08 28.58 0.04
N SER A 36 -15.00 27.93 0.74
CA SER A 36 -14.96 27.82 2.22
C SER A 36 -14.00 26.71 2.70
N HIS A 37 -13.88 25.62 1.91
CA HIS A 37 -12.91 24.56 2.11
C HIS A 37 -12.34 24.17 0.74
N GLY A 38 -11.05 24.35 0.57
CA GLY A 38 -10.35 23.99 -0.68
C GLY A 38 -10.26 22.49 -0.89
N PRO A 39 -9.86 22.06 -2.10
CA PRO A 39 -9.56 20.65 -2.37
C PRO A 39 -8.46 20.12 -1.46
N HIS A 40 -8.52 18.82 -1.11
CA HIS A 40 -7.50 18.15 -0.29
C HIS A 40 -6.34 17.62 -1.14
N HIS A 41 -6.64 17.21 -2.37
CA HIS A 41 -5.71 16.57 -3.30
C HIS A 41 -5.46 17.41 -4.55
N GLY A 42 -5.51 18.72 -4.37
CA GLY A 42 -5.32 19.67 -5.46
C GLY A 42 -5.51 21.11 -5.03
N ARG A 43 -5.72 21.97 -6.02
CA ARG A 43 -5.98 23.40 -5.80
C ARG A 43 -6.81 23.98 -6.93
N LEU A 44 -7.38 25.14 -6.70
CA LEU A 44 -8.03 25.95 -7.72
C LEU A 44 -7.09 27.07 -8.16
N ASP A 45 -6.84 27.17 -9.45
CA ASP A 45 -6.06 28.27 -10.06
C ASP A 45 -6.96 29.06 -11.01
N VAL A 46 -6.76 30.39 -11.07
CA VAL A 46 -7.36 31.22 -12.13
C VAL A 46 -6.26 31.59 -13.11
N MET A 47 -6.50 31.29 -14.39
CA MET A 47 -5.51 31.42 -15.46
C MET A 47 -5.96 32.37 -16.56
N ASP A 48 -5.02 33.03 -17.22
CA ASP A 48 -5.24 33.61 -18.53
C ASP A 48 -4.96 32.56 -19.59
N VAL A 49 -6.03 32.09 -20.26
CA VAL A 49 -5.95 31.01 -21.25
C VAL A 49 -5.18 31.44 -22.50
N GLY A 50 -5.26 32.71 -22.88
CA GLY A 50 -4.56 33.24 -24.06
C GLY A 50 -3.05 33.35 -23.87
N LEU A 51 -2.61 33.68 -22.66
CA LEU A 51 -1.19 33.83 -22.30
C LEU A 51 -0.62 32.60 -21.58
N VAL A 52 -1.47 31.60 -21.27
CA VAL A 52 -1.12 30.41 -20.48
C VAL A 52 -0.46 30.77 -19.14
N THR A 53 -0.92 31.88 -18.53
CA THR A 53 -0.33 32.44 -17.30
C THR A 53 -1.28 32.28 -16.14
N ILE A 54 -0.76 31.88 -14.98
CA ILE A 54 -1.55 31.80 -13.73
C ILE A 54 -1.72 33.24 -13.21
N LEU A 55 -2.98 33.69 -13.11
CA LEU A 55 -3.34 34.98 -12.55
C LEU A 55 -3.45 34.90 -11.01
N ARG A 56 -4.11 33.85 -10.50
CA ARG A 56 -4.21 33.56 -9.07
C ARG A 56 -4.03 32.06 -8.84
N ARG A 57 -3.08 31.71 -7.99
CA ARG A 57 -2.81 30.33 -7.58
C ARG A 57 -3.50 30.04 -6.26
N ASN A 58 -4.05 28.83 -6.12
CA ASN A 58 -4.77 28.37 -4.93
C ASN A 58 -5.80 29.40 -4.47
N THR A 59 -6.67 29.78 -5.41
CA THR A 59 -7.64 30.87 -5.16
C THR A 59 -8.73 30.45 -4.18
N ALA A 60 -9.05 31.33 -3.24
CA ALA A 60 -10.17 31.18 -2.33
C ALA A 60 -11.49 31.72 -2.91
N TYR A 61 -11.48 32.29 -4.11
CA TYR A 61 -12.68 32.80 -4.78
C TYR A 61 -12.50 32.90 -6.29
N PHE A 62 -13.64 32.82 -7.01
CA PHE A 62 -13.72 33.08 -8.45
C PHE A 62 -15.14 33.60 -8.81
N SER A 63 -15.25 34.31 -9.93
CA SER A 63 -16.51 34.85 -10.41
C SER A 63 -17.18 33.97 -11.45
N SER A 64 -18.49 34.12 -11.64
CA SER A 64 -19.23 33.51 -12.75
C SER A 64 -18.67 33.89 -14.12
N ARG A 65 -18.11 35.10 -14.27
CA ARG A 65 -17.43 35.56 -15.49
C ARG A 65 -16.16 34.75 -15.78
N GLU A 66 -15.33 34.49 -14.75
CA GLU A 66 -14.12 33.66 -14.88
C GLU A 66 -14.47 32.21 -15.22
N LEU A 67 -15.56 31.70 -14.62
CA LEU A 67 -16.09 30.38 -14.95
C LEU A 67 -16.59 30.30 -16.42
N MET A 68 -17.36 31.32 -16.86
CA MET A 68 -17.85 31.41 -18.24
C MET A 68 -16.75 31.54 -19.29
N THR A 69 -15.63 32.15 -18.93
CA THR A 69 -14.45 32.34 -19.81
C THR A 69 -13.40 31.25 -19.64
N GLU A 70 -13.76 30.12 -18.96
CA GLU A 70 -12.92 28.93 -18.78
C GLU A 70 -11.58 29.21 -18.13
N ARG A 71 -11.53 30.17 -17.20
CA ARG A 71 -10.30 30.59 -16.53
C ARG A 71 -10.06 29.90 -15.19
N VAL A 72 -11.08 29.25 -14.63
CA VAL A 72 -10.98 28.52 -13.36
C VAL A 72 -10.53 27.11 -13.63
N PHE A 73 -9.42 26.69 -13.07
CA PHE A 73 -8.87 25.34 -13.22
C PHE A 73 -8.78 24.65 -11.87
N TYR A 74 -9.18 23.39 -11.86
CA TYR A 74 -8.76 22.47 -10.85
C TYR A 74 -7.43 21.85 -11.30
N VAL A 75 -6.46 21.80 -10.38
CA VAL A 75 -5.11 21.24 -10.60
C VAL A 75 -4.87 20.19 -9.54
N HIS A 76 -4.74 18.93 -9.97
CA HIS A 76 -4.45 17.81 -9.09
C HIS A 76 -2.99 17.82 -8.61
N ASP A 77 -2.73 17.33 -7.41
CA ASP A 77 -1.42 17.38 -6.75
C ASP A 77 -0.52 16.17 -7.02
N ASP A 78 -0.93 15.28 -7.95
CA ASP A 78 -0.24 14.04 -8.31
C ASP A 78 -0.26 12.97 -7.21
N SER A 79 -1.20 13.04 -6.28
CA SER A 79 -1.41 12.01 -5.26
C SER A 79 -2.29 10.89 -5.80
N GLU A 80 -2.09 9.67 -5.27
CA GLU A 80 -2.86 8.47 -5.61
C GLU A 80 -4.28 8.52 -5.06
N THR A 81 -5.13 9.38 -5.62
CA THR A 81 -6.51 9.57 -5.17
C THR A 81 -7.52 9.48 -6.30
N LYS A 82 -8.68 8.89 -6.01
CA LYS A 82 -9.76 8.71 -7.01
C LYS A 82 -10.78 9.84 -7.00
N ARG A 83 -10.82 10.63 -5.94
CA ARG A 83 -11.83 11.69 -5.75
C ARG A 83 -11.27 12.82 -4.93
N ASP A 84 -11.76 14.02 -5.23
CA ASP A 84 -11.55 15.22 -4.44
C ASP A 84 -12.82 16.07 -4.42
N SER A 85 -12.85 17.10 -3.60
CA SER A 85 -13.96 18.05 -3.57
C SER A 85 -13.55 19.36 -2.93
N PHE A 86 -14.29 20.43 -3.27
CA PHE A 86 -14.21 21.70 -2.55
C PHE A 86 -15.60 22.20 -2.21
N HIS A 87 -15.71 22.92 -1.10
CA HIS A 87 -16.93 23.56 -0.66
C HIS A 87 -16.91 25.02 -1.05
N PHE A 88 -18.05 25.53 -1.46
CA PHE A 88 -18.16 26.92 -1.86
C PHE A 88 -19.47 27.56 -1.39
N VAL A 89 -19.45 28.87 -1.30
CA VAL A 89 -20.61 29.73 -1.09
C VAL A 89 -20.70 30.68 -2.28
N ALA A 90 -21.78 30.60 -3.04
CA ALA A 90 -22.06 31.56 -4.10
C ALA A 90 -22.92 32.71 -3.57
N LEU A 91 -22.46 33.93 -3.84
CA LEU A 91 -23.10 35.17 -3.42
C LEU A 91 -23.36 36.05 -4.64
N SER A 92 -24.40 36.91 -4.58
CA SER A 92 -24.65 37.93 -5.56
C SER A 92 -24.38 39.33 -4.98
N SER A 93 -23.83 40.20 -5.81
CA SER A 93 -23.77 41.66 -5.50
C SER A 93 -25.02 42.37 -5.88
N GLU A 94 -25.91 41.77 -6.67
CA GLU A 94 -27.17 42.36 -7.17
C GLU A 94 -28.34 42.05 -6.23
N GLU A 95 -28.27 40.94 -5.48
CA GLU A 95 -29.26 40.54 -4.46
C GLU A 95 -28.52 40.18 -3.16
N GLU A 96 -28.59 41.02 -2.15
CA GLU A 96 -27.86 40.85 -0.87
C GLU A 96 -28.29 39.58 -0.12
N ASP A 97 -29.52 39.12 -0.30
CA ASP A 97 -30.04 37.92 0.37
C ASP A 97 -29.73 36.60 -0.39
N PHE A 98 -29.13 36.69 -1.59
CA PHE A 98 -28.82 35.48 -2.36
C PHE A 98 -27.55 34.84 -1.82
N GLN A 99 -27.75 33.64 -1.27
CA GLN A 99 -26.64 32.78 -0.84
C GLN A 99 -26.95 31.31 -1.19
N TYR A 100 -26.00 30.66 -1.82
CA TYR A 100 -26.06 29.22 -2.09
C TYR A 100 -24.80 28.53 -1.58
N VAL A 101 -24.96 27.48 -0.76
CA VAL A 101 -23.84 26.66 -0.25
C VAL A 101 -23.83 25.34 -1.02
N GLY A 102 -22.68 24.99 -1.57
CA GLY A 102 -22.52 23.78 -2.36
C GLY A 102 -21.21 23.08 -2.14
N VAL A 103 -21.17 21.84 -2.62
CA VAL A 103 -19.96 21.02 -2.71
C VAL A 103 -19.73 20.66 -4.17
N PHE A 104 -18.53 20.88 -4.65
CA PHE A 104 -18.12 20.49 -5.99
C PHE A 104 -17.24 19.25 -5.91
N HIS A 105 -17.61 18.21 -6.67
CA HIS A 105 -16.89 16.94 -6.70
C HIS A 105 -16.04 16.81 -7.95
N VAL A 106 -14.86 16.22 -7.79
CA VAL A 106 -13.92 15.93 -8.87
C VAL A 106 -13.61 14.44 -8.85
N ASP A 107 -13.75 13.78 -10.00
CA ASP A 107 -13.28 12.42 -10.21
C ASP A 107 -11.87 12.46 -10.82
N ILE A 108 -10.96 11.69 -10.22
CA ILE A 108 -9.58 11.59 -10.65
C ILE A 108 -9.41 10.27 -11.42
N LEU A 109 -8.90 10.37 -12.64
CA LEU A 109 -8.51 9.23 -13.45
C LEU A 109 -7.05 8.90 -13.15
N LEU A 110 -6.84 7.79 -12.48
CA LEU A 110 -5.52 7.32 -12.12
C LEU A 110 -4.68 7.03 -13.37
N LYS A 111 -3.40 7.09 -13.21
CA LYS A 111 -2.38 6.88 -14.23
C LYS A 111 -1.35 5.91 -13.65
N ASN A 112 -0.97 4.89 -14.39
CA ASN A 112 0.18 4.09 -14.02
C ASN A 112 1.43 4.90 -14.35
N ASP A 113 2.10 5.45 -13.36
CA ASP A 113 3.32 6.27 -13.52
C ASP A 113 4.38 6.01 -12.44
N ASN A 114 4.12 5.08 -11.55
CA ASN A 114 5.09 4.61 -10.58
C ASN A 114 5.79 3.32 -11.08
N THR A 115 6.94 3.03 -10.54
CA THR A 115 7.70 1.81 -10.84
C THR A 115 7.62 0.86 -9.65
N PRO A 116 7.37 -0.44 -9.85
CA PRO A 116 7.38 -1.40 -8.75
C PRO A 116 8.66 -1.34 -7.92
N VAL A 117 8.53 -1.23 -6.60
CA VAL A 117 9.63 -1.17 -5.64
C VAL A 117 9.69 -2.41 -4.77
N ARG A 118 10.91 -2.82 -4.40
CA ARG A 118 11.11 -3.98 -3.54
C ARG A 118 10.68 -3.70 -2.10
N ALA A 119 9.67 -4.43 -1.62
CA ALA A 119 9.14 -4.31 -0.26
C ALA A 119 9.75 -5.36 0.70
N VAL A 120 10.13 -6.53 0.19
CA VAL A 120 10.81 -7.59 0.97
C VAL A 120 12.11 -7.97 0.30
N ASP A 121 13.21 -7.86 1.04
CA ASP A 121 14.58 -8.22 0.62
C ASP A 121 15.19 -9.20 1.61
N LYS A 122 14.94 -10.49 1.39
CA LYS A 122 15.48 -11.57 2.22
C LYS A 122 16.28 -12.57 1.38
N VAL A 123 17.26 -13.20 2.01
CA VAL A 123 17.88 -14.38 1.43
C VAL A 123 16.92 -15.55 1.54
N PHE A 124 16.61 -16.18 0.42
CA PHE A 124 15.77 -17.36 0.37
C PHE A 124 16.54 -18.58 0.84
N GLN A 125 16.22 -19.06 2.03
CA GLN A 125 16.84 -20.22 2.63
C GLN A 125 16.11 -21.49 2.19
N ILE A 126 16.83 -22.52 1.77
CA ILE A 126 16.26 -23.80 1.33
C ILE A 126 17.12 -24.99 1.77
N VAL A 127 16.53 -26.16 1.93
CA VAL A 127 17.28 -27.38 2.18
C VAL A 127 18.03 -27.80 0.92
N THR A 128 19.31 -28.19 1.06
CA THR A 128 20.13 -28.68 -0.06
C THR A 128 19.45 -29.85 -0.77
N GLY A 129 19.23 -29.72 -2.08
CA GLY A 129 18.51 -30.69 -2.90
C GLY A 129 17.00 -30.76 -2.62
N GLY A 130 16.46 -29.85 -1.81
CA GLY A 130 15.06 -29.83 -1.43
C GLY A 130 14.20 -28.89 -2.28
N GLU A 131 12.93 -28.84 -1.91
CA GLU A 131 11.92 -27.96 -2.51
C GLU A 131 11.31 -27.09 -1.41
N ARG A 132 11.06 -25.81 -1.73
CA ARG A 132 10.38 -24.88 -0.82
C ARG A 132 9.49 -23.91 -1.59
N LEU A 133 8.31 -23.62 -1.05
CA LEU A 133 7.45 -22.56 -1.57
C LEU A 133 8.16 -21.20 -1.47
N LEU A 134 8.23 -20.51 -2.60
CA LEU A 134 8.64 -19.10 -2.66
C LEU A 134 7.38 -18.26 -2.47
N THR A 135 7.40 -17.41 -1.47
CA THR A 135 6.21 -16.67 -1.02
C THR A 135 6.45 -15.16 -0.98
N GLY A 136 5.38 -14.38 -0.81
CA GLY A 136 5.47 -12.94 -0.59
C GLY A 136 6.24 -12.53 0.68
N ARG A 137 6.56 -13.46 1.57
CA ARG A 137 7.43 -13.24 2.74
C ARG A 137 8.93 -13.34 2.41
N ASP A 138 9.26 -13.98 1.31
CA ASP A 138 10.64 -14.16 0.82
C ASP A 138 10.98 -13.10 -0.24
N LEU A 139 10.03 -12.80 -1.11
CA LEU A 139 10.16 -11.86 -2.21
C LEU A 139 8.84 -11.10 -2.40
N ARG A 140 8.90 -9.78 -2.31
CA ARG A 140 7.74 -8.92 -2.54
C ARG A 140 8.16 -7.63 -3.23
N TYR A 141 7.42 -7.29 -4.26
CA TYR A 141 7.38 -5.95 -4.84
C TYR A 141 5.99 -5.37 -4.64
N SER A 142 5.92 -4.07 -4.47
CA SER A 142 4.69 -3.28 -4.39
C SER A 142 4.80 -2.08 -5.29
N ASP A 143 3.67 -1.58 -5.71
CA ASP A 143 3.55 -0.36 -6.48
C ASP A 143 2.90 0.74 -5.65
N ALA A 144 3.22 1.99 -5.94
CA ALA A 144 2.56 3.13 -5.33
C ALA A 144 1.20 3.41 -5.99
N ASP A 145 1.03 3.04 -7.28
CA ASP A 145 -0.24 3.16 -7.99
C ASP A 145 -1.32 2.31 -7.31
N ILE A 146 -2.32 2.95 -6.71
CA ILE A 146 -3.33 2.28 -5.87
C ILE A 146 -4.26 1.34 -6.63
N ASP A 147 -4.28 1.39 -7.95
CA ASP A 147 -5.04 0.48 -8.81
C ASP A 147 -4.20 -0.70 -9.32
N THR A 148 -2.87 -0.69 -9.16
CA THR A 148 -2.00 -1.83 -9.42
C THR A 148 -2.25 -2.94 -8.39
N GLN A 149 -2.71 -4.09 -8.86
CA GLN A 149 -3.02 -5.25 -8.02
C GLN A 149 -1.85 -6.24 -7.98
N PRO A 150 -1.77 -7.13 -6.99
CA PRO A 150 -0.71 -8.15 -6.94
C PRO A 150 -0.59 -9.04 -8.19
N LYS A 151 -1.67 -9.27 -8.93
CA LYS A 151 -1.67 -10.01 -10.20
C LYS A 151 -1.03 -9.23 -11.35
N ASP A 152 -0.96 -7.90 -11.25
CA ASP A 152 -0.44 -7.03 -12.29
C ASP A 152 1.09 -6.85 -12.14
N ILE A 153 1.66 -7.19 -10.98
CA ILE A 153 3.11 -7.21 -10.75
C ILE A 153 3.67 -8.56 -11.20
N ILE A 154 4.35 -8.56 -12.33
CA ILE A 154 4.86 -9.76 -13.00
C ILE A 154 6.37 -9.86 -12.81
N TYR A 155 6.84 -11.04 -12.46
CA TYR A 155 8.25 -11.40 -12.34
C TYR A 155 8.64 -12.30 -13.50
N THR A 156 9.64 -11.90 -14.28
CA THR A 156 10.26 -12.73 -15.32
C THR A 156 11.66 -13.14 -14.86
N ARG A 157 11.92 -14.45 -14.71
CA ARG A 157 13.24 -14.95 -14.33
C ARG A 157 14.24 -14.82 -15.48
N ARG A 158 15.49 -14.42 -15.17
CA ARG A 158 16.58 -14.25 -16.14
C ARG A 158 17.64 -15.34 -16.09
N GLY A 159 17.78 -15.99 -14.98
CA GLY A 159 18.71 -17.10 -14.79
C GLY A 159 18.59 -17.65 -13.38
N ILE A 160 18.75 -18.95 -13.23
CA ILE A 160 18.72 -19.63 -11.94
C ILE A 160 19.92 -20.54 -11.90
N PRO A 161 21.04 -20.10 -11.29
CA PRO A 161 22.29 -20.87 -11.29
C PRO A 161 22.23 -22.11 -10.41
N ASN A 162 21.34 -22.16 -9.42
CA ASN A 162 21.27 -23.21 -8.40
C ASN A 162 19.87 -23.79 -8.21
N GLY A 163 19.09 -23.95 -9.27
CA GLY A 163 17.80 -24.59 -9.17
C GLY A 163 16.82 -24.24 -10.27
N GLY A 164 15.53 -24.40 -9.98
CA GLY A 164 14.42 -24.10 -10.88
C GLY A 164 13.20 -23.57 -10.15
N ILE A 165 12.35 -22.82 -10.86
CA ILE A 165 11.05 -22.36 -10.38
C ILE A 165 9.98 -23.13 -11.10
N TYR A 166 9.02 -23.67 -10.38
CA TYR A 166 7.97 -24.56 -10.85
C TYR A 166 6.61 -24.17 -10.29
N GLN A 167 5.55 -24.65 -10.92
CA GLN A 167 4.20 -24.50 -10.41
C GLN A 167 4.01 -25.43 -9.19
N ALA A 168 3.57 -24.88 -8.06
CA ALA A 168 3.43 -25.66 -6.83
C ALA A 168 2.39 -26.81 -6.94
N SER A 169 1.32 -26.64 -7.74
CA SER A 169 0.30 -27.66 -7.99
C SER A 169 0.77 -28.78 -8.93
N ASP A 170 1.78 -28.51 -9.78
CA ASP A 170 2.41 -29.50 -10.66
C ASP A 170 3.91 -29.18 -10.79
N PRO A 171 4.76 -29.75 -9.93
CA PRO A 171 6.21 -29.49 -9.94
C PRO A 171 6.97 -29.99 -11.17
N THR A 172 6.28 -30.55 -12.16
CA THR A 172 6.87 -30.90 -13.46
C THR A 172 6.81 -29.73 -14.46
N VAL A 173 5.98 -28.72 -14.18
CA VAL A 173 5.79 -27.55 -15.04
C VAL A 173 6.70 -26.42 -14.59
N PRO A 174 7.74 -26.05 -15.38
CA PRO A 174 8.61 -24.93 -15.05
C PRO A 174 7.88 -23.59 -15.27
N MET A 175 8.09 -22.64 -14.35
CA MET A 175 7.59 -21.29 -14.47
C MET A 175 8.72 -20.33 -14.90
N PHE A 176 8.50 -19.59 -15.99
CA PHE A 176 9.38 -18.54 -16.46
C PHE A 176 8.94 -17.16 -15.98
N GLU A 177 7.63 -17.05 -15.77
CA GLU A 177 6.96 -15.87 -15.25
C GLU A 177 6.00 -16.29 -14.14
N PHE A 178 5.86 -15.42 -13.15
CA PHE A 178 4.89 -15.55 -12.06
C PHE A 178 4.54 -14.14 -11.55
N THR A 179 3.47 -14.03 -10.81
CA THR A 179 2.97 -12.75 -10.30
C THR A 179 3.16 -12.63 -8.78
N GLN A 180 3.01 -11.43 -8.24
CA GLN A 180 2.96 -11.24 -6.78
C GLN A 180 1.77 -12.02 -6.18
N ASP A 181 0.64 -12.11 -6.91
CA ASP A 181 -0.51 -12.92 -6.51
C ASP A 181 -0.18 -14.42 -6.43
N ASP A 182 0.70 -14.93 -7.33
CA ASP A 182 1.17 -16.30 -7.25
C ASP A 182 2.02 -16.55 -6.00
N LEU A 183 2.86 -15.60 -5.62
CA LEU A 183 3.65 -15.67 -4.39
C LEU A 183 2.75 -15.62 -3.14
N ASP A 184 1.77 -14.74 -3.13
CA ASP A 184 0.85 -14.54 -2.01
C ASP A 184 -0.10 -15.75 -1.82
N ASN A 185 -0.40 -16.49 -2.90
CA ASN A 185 -1.26 -17.67 -2.89
C ASN A 185 -0.50 -18.99 -2.93
N PHE A 186 0.81 -18.99 -2.63
CA PHE A 186 1.62 -20.22 -2.49
C PHE A 186 1.68 -21.07 -3.75
N ARG A 187 1.64 -20.47 -4.94
CA ARG A 187 1.63 -21.17 -6.23
C ARG A 187 3.02 -21.37 -6.85
N VAL A 188 4.06 -20.77 -6.25
CA VAL A 188 5.43 -20.79 -6.76
C VAL A 188 6.28 -21.71 -5.90
N LEU A 189 6.90 -22.72 -6.52
CA LEU A 189 7.80 -23.67 -5.87
C LEU A 189 9.23 -23.46 -6.40
N PHE A 190 10.20 -23.32 -5.52
CA PHE A 190 11.61 -23.36 -5.87
C PHE A 190 12.16 -24.77 -5.55
N ARG A 191 12.87 -25.37 -6.50
CA ARG A 191 13.62 -26.61 -6.34
C ARG A 191 15.10 -26.30 -6.42
N HIS A 192 15.86 -26.67 -5.40
CA HIS A 192 17.29 -26.48 -5.35
C HIS A 192 18.03 -27.59 -6.10
N GLU A 193 18.97 -27.19 -6.98
CA GLU A 193 19.86 -28.09 -7.72
C GLU A 193 21.21 -27.39 -7.89
N GLY A 194 22.33 -28.07 -7.62
CA GLY A 194 23.68 -27.51 -7.81
C GLY A 194 24.26 -26.84 -6.59
N ASP A 195 24.81 -25.64 -6.75
CA ASP A 195 25.60 -24.96 -5.72
C ASP A 195 24.76 -24.43 -4.56
N GLU A 196 25.33 -24.43 -3.35
CA GLU A 196 24.65 -23.97 -2.12
C GLU A 196 24.28 -22.48 -2.15
N TYR A 197 24.91 -21.68 -3.01
CA TYR A 197 24.66 -20.26 -3.14
C TYR A 197 24.40 -19.89 -4.60
N GLY A 198 23.36 -19.12 -4.83
CA GLY A 198 23.02 -18.61 -6.15
C GLY A 198 22.25 -17.29 -6.10
N LYS A 199 22.23 -16.61 -7.24
CA LYS A 199 21.47 -15.38 -7.44
C LYS A 199 20.55 -15.53 -8.63
N VAL A 200 19.25 -15.50 -8.38
CA VAL A 200 18.23 -15.49 -9.42
C VAL A 200 17.99 -14.06 -9.88
N GLY A 201 18.36 -13.76 -11.10
CA GLY A 201 18.04 -12.47 -11.71
C GLY A 201 16.56 -12.41 -12.07
N LEU A 202 15.90 -11.29 -11.77
CA LEU A 202 14.49 -11.06 -12.02
C LEU A 202 14.29 -9.73 -12.74
N TRP A 203 13.37 -9.70 -13.69
CA TRP A 203 12.74 -8.49 -14.15
C TRP A 203 11.34 -8.42 -13.57
N ILE A 204 10.98 -7.27 -13.05
CA ILE A 204 9.70 -7.01 -12.45
C ILE A 204 9.01 -5.90 -13.25
N THR A 205 7.73 -6.07 -13.57
CA THR A 205 6.94 -5.07 -14.30
C THR A 205 5.51 -5.03 -13.79
N ASP A 206 4.90 -3.86 -13.87
CA ASP A 206 3.47 -3.60 -13.71
C ASP A 206 2.72 -3.55 -15.05
N GLY A 207 3.43 -3.85 -16.15
CA GLY A 207 2.97 -3.74 -17.55
C GLY A 207 3.44 -2.48 -18.26
N GLN A 208 3.84 -1.43 -17.55
CA GLN A 208 4.34 -0.16 -18.13
C GLN A 208 5.79 0.11 -17.73
N PHE A 209 6.13 -0.04 -16.47
CA PHE A 209 7.48 0.20 -15.94
C PHE A 209 8.19 -1.10 -15.57
N TYR A 210 9.51 -1.02 -15.46
CA TYR A 210 10.36 -2.18 -15.19
C TYR A 210 11.36 -1.88 -14.08
N ALA A 211 11.47 -2.82 -13.14
CA ALA A 211 12.51 -2.86 -12.14
C ALA A 211 13.40 -4.11 -12.33
N ASN A 212 14.65 -4.01 -11.92
CA ASN A 212 15.55 -5.16 -11.84
C ASN A 212 15.62 -5.65 -10.39
N GLY A 213 15.57 -6.97 -10.21
CA GLY A 213 15.68 -7.60 -8.91
C GLY A 213 16.63 -8.79 -8.90
N VAL A 214 17.05 -9.14 -7.71
CA VAL A 214 17.85 -10.35 -7.45
C VAL A 214 17.26 -11.06 -6.24
N LEU A 215 16.95 -12.34 -6.37
CA LEU A 215 16.65 -13.20 -5.25
C LEU A 215 17.93 -13.99 -4.91
N GLU A 216 18.52 -13.72 -3.75
CA GLU A 216 19.62 -14.54 -3.24
C GLU A 216 19.09 -15.84 -2.67
N VAL A 217 19.63 -16.98 -3.11
CA VAL A 217 19.25 -18.31 -2.66
C VAL A 217 20.42 -18.93 -1.93
N ARG A 218 20.19 -19.45 -0.72
CA ARG A 218 21.16 -20.16 0.06
C ARG A 218 20.60 -21.51 0.51
N ALA A 219 21.27 -22.57 0.10
CA ALA A 219 20.94 -23.92 0.50
C ALA A 219 21.84 -24.39 1.65
N SER A 220 21.28 -25.16 2.55
CA SER A 220 22.01 -25.76 3.69
C SER A 220 21.30 -27.01 4.19
N GLY A 221 21.87 -27.68 5.20
CA GLY A 221 21.13 -28.72 5.95
C GLY A 221 19.83 -28.15 6.55
N PRO A 222 18.85 -29.01 6.89
CA PRO A 222 17.59 -28.58 7.48
C PRO A 222 17.80 -27.92 8.84
N PHE A 223 17.12 -26.79 9.09
CA PHE A 223 17.19 -26.12 10.39
C PHE A 223 15.86 -25.46 10.75
N VAL A 224 15.67 -25.26 12.06
CA VAL A 224 14.76 -24.31 12.68
C VAL A 224 15.59 -23.51 13.69
N ALA A 225 15.56 -22.20 13.61
CA ALA A 225 16.38 -21.33 14.48
C ALA A 225 15.55 -20.12 14.94
N VAL A 226 15.91 -19.61 16.13
CA VAL A 226 15.39 -18.33 16.61
C VAL A 226 16.08 -17.21 15.82
N ALA A 227 15.28 -16.38 15.14
CA ALA A 227 15.76 -15.24 14.36
C ALA A 227 15.85 -13.98 15.22
N ASN A 228 14.83 -13.72 16.05
CA ASN A 228 14.81 -12.62 17.01
C ASN A 228 14.44 -13.14 18.40
N ASN A 229 15.12 -12.63 19.42
CA ASN A 229 14.79 -12.78 20.82
C ASN A 229 15.33 -11.56 21.57
N THR A 230 14.64 -10.42 21.46
CA THR A 230 15.09 -9.13 22.02
C THR A 230 14.46 -8.81 23.38
N GLY A 231 13.54 -9.66 23.83
CA GLY A 231 12.75 -9.41 25.03
C GLY A 231 11.69 -8.32 24.84
N LEU A 232 10.97 -8.04 25.91
CA LEU A 232 9.90 -7.05 25.95
C LEU A 232 10.05 -6.19 27.22
N VAL A 233 9.85 -4.87 27.09
CA VAL A 233 9.82 -3.96 28.23
C VAL A 233 8.36 -3.54 28.46
N VAL A 234 7.84 -3.84 29.67
CA VAL A 234 6.45 -3.52 30.04
C VAL A 234 6.44 -2.71 31.32
N GLN A 235 5.54 -1.74 31.42
CA GLN A 235 5.31 -1.02 32.67
C GLN A 235 4.69 -1.96 33.71
N ARG A 236 5.00 -1.74 34.97
CA ARG A 236 4.42 -2.50 36.09
C ARG A 236 2.88 -2.47 36.05
N GLY A 237 2.26 -3.63 36.12
CA GLY A 237 0.82 -3.79 35.98
C GLY A 237 0.28 -3.48 34.58
N GLY A 238 1.16 -3.29 33.60
CA GLY A 238 0.78 -3.00 32.23
C GLY A 238 0.70 -4.22 31.35
N VAL A 239 0.35 -3.97 30.08
CA VAL A 239 0.26 -4.97 29.00
C VAL A 239 1.22 -4.60 27.91
N GLY A 240 1.97 -5.57 27.40
CA GLY A 240 2.85 -5.40 26.26
C GLY A 240 2.60 -6.45 25.18
N VAL A 241 2.55 -6.01 23.92
CA VAL A 241 2.42 -6.91 22.77
C VAL A 241 3.76 -7.54 22.43
N ILE A 242 3.81 -8.87 22.36
CA ILE A 242 4.96 -9.61 21.86
C ILE A 242 4.75 -9.82 20.37
N SER A 243 5.57 -9.14 19.57
CA SER A 243 5.51 -9.19 18.11
C SER A 243 6.72 -9.92 17.52
N ALA A 244 6.74 -10.12 16.21
CA ALA A 244 7.87 -10.71 15.50
C ALA A 244 9.19 -9.92 15.64
N VAL A 245 9.16 -8.66 16.06
CA VAL A 245 10.35 -7.86 16.39
C VAL A 245 10.96 -8.33 17.71
N ASN A 246 10.13 -8.79 18.65
CA ASN A 246 10.57 -9.27 19.97
C ASN A 246 11.01 -10.74 19.92
N LEU A 247 10.18 -11.58 19.29
CA LEU A 247 10.41 -13.01 19.18
C LEU A 247 10.03 -13.48 17.78
N SER A 248 10.94 -14.17 17.10
CA SER A 248 10.63 -14.81 15.81
C SER A 248 11.55 -16.01 15.58
N ALA A 249 11.08 -16.94 14.76
CA ALA A 249 11.84 -18.08 14.29
C ALA A 249 11.88 -18.12 12.77
N GLU A 250 12.92 -18.73 12.23
CA GLU A 250 13.09 -18.97 10.80
C GLU A 250 13.44 -20.43 10.52
N THR A 251 13.13 -20.87 9.30
CA THR A 251 13.45 -22.20 8.83
C THR A 251 13.68 -22.23 7.33
N ASN A 252 14.49 -23.15 6.84
CA ASN A 252 14.64 -23.47 5.43
C ASN A 252 13.78 -24.66 4.96
N LEU A 253 12.97 -25.20 5.86
CA LEU A 253 12.03 -26.28 5.53
C LEU A 253 10.84 -25.79 4.70
N ASN A 254 10.33 -26.63 3.83
CA ASN A 254 9.06 -26.40 3.16
C ASN A 254 7.90 -26.78 4.08
N LEU A 255 7.23 -25.81 4.62
CA LEU A 255 6.13 -26.02 5.56
C LEU A 255 4.79 -26.33 4.88
N TRP A 256 4.70 -26.24 3.52
CA TRP A 256 3.46 -26.51 2.75
C TRP A 256 2.23 -25.77 3.29
N GLY A 257 2.40 -24.51 3.68
CA GLY A 257 1.32 -23.70 4.26
C GLY A 257 1.12 -23.91 5.77
N GLN A 258 1.86 -24.81 6.42
CA GLN A 258 1.93 -24.91 7.87
C GLN A 258 2.73 -23.74 8.44
N GLN A 259 2.64 -23.54 9.74
CA GLN A 259 3.33 -22.47 10.43
C GLN A 259 4.30 -23.01 11.48
N LEU A 260 5.33 -22.22 11.80
CA LEU A 260 6.15 -22.48 12.98
C LEU A 260 5.29 -22.22 14.23
N GLU A 261 5.31 -23.15 15.15
CA GLU A 261 4.59 -23.10 16.42
C GLU A 261 5.59 -23.00 17.56
N PHE A 262 5.28 -22.17 18.53
CA PHE A 262 6.00 -22.01 19.77
C PHE A 262 5.19 -22.67 20.89
N GLU A 263 5.88 -23.42 21.75
CA GLU A 263 5.32 -24.00 22.95
C GLU A 263 5.96 -23.34 24.19
N VAL A 264 5.10 -22.87 25.10
CA VAL A 264 5.54 -22.28 26.36
C VAL A 264 5.92 -23.43 27.31
N THR A 265 7.21 -23.62 27.55
CA THR A 265 7.72 -24.67 28.42
C THR A 265 7.69 -24.29 29.91
N GLU A 266 7.72 -23.00 30.19
CA GLU A 266 7.63 -22.43 31.55
C GLU A 266 6.82 -21.14 31.47
N ASN A 267 5.79 -21.03 32.31
CA ASN A 267 4.95 -19.84 32.35
C ASN A 267 5.68 -18.69 33.07
N PRO A 268 5.38 -17.43 32.70
CA PRO A 268 5.85 -16.27 33.43
C PRO A 268 5.48 -16.37 34.94
N HIS A 269 6.37 -15.89 35.82
CA HIS A 269 6.15 -15.91 37.26
C HIS A 269 5.40 -14.67 37.79
N HIS A 270 5.49 -13.56 37.04
CA HIS A 270 4.98 -12.24 37.40
C HIS A 270 3.98 -11.68 36.39
N GLY A 271 3.31 -12.60 35.71
CA GLY A 271 2.32 -12.25 34.69
C GLY A 271 1.77 -13.49 33.99
N HIS A 272 1.15 -13.24 32.85
CA HIS A 272 0.67 -14.32 31.98
C HIS A 272 0.66 -13.90 30.50
N LEU A 273 0.75 -14.90 29.65
CA LEU A 273 0.59 -14.70 28.21
C LEU A 273 -0.89 -14.82 27.83
N GLN A 274 -1.34 -13.93 26.98
CA GLN A 274 -2.71 -13.91 26.46
C GLN A 274 -2.68 -13.85 24.94
N LEU A 275 -3.45 -14.75 24.31
CA LEU A 275 -3.79 -14.70 22.89
C LEU A 275 -5.28 -14.31 22.76
N GLN A 276 -6.20 -15.22 22.47
CA GLN A 276 -7.64 -15.04 22.65
C GLN A 276 -8.11 -15.58 24.03
N HIS A 277 -7.29 -16.43 24.62
CA HIS A 277 -7.39 -17.04 25.95
C HIS A 277 -5.97 -17.36 26.40
N GLU A 278 -5.78 -17.83 27.59
CA GLU A 278 -4.45 -18.18 28.13
C GLU A 278 -3.66 -19.04 27.14
N ALA A 279 -2.47 -18.58 26.75
CA ALA A 279 -1.72 -19.14 25.65
C ALA A 279 -0.59 -20.06 26.14
N SER A 280 -0.76 -21.38 26.00
CA SER A 280 0.33 -22.36 26.13
C SER A 280 1.07 -22.64 24.79
N ARG A 281 0.45 -22.27 23.69
CA ARG A 281 1.01 -22.36 22.32
C ARG A 281 0.56 -21.20 21.48
N PHE A 282 1.45 -20.75 20.59
CA PHE A 282 1.18 -19.68 19.62
C PHE A 282 2.03 -19.88 18.37
N THR A 283 1.64 -19.25 17.29
CA THR A 283 2.29 -19.40 15.99
C THR A 283 3.16 -18.19 15.64
N GLN A 284 4.06 -18.35 14.66
CA GLN A 284 4.79 -17.23 14.07
C GLN A 284 3.82 -16.16 13.52
N GLN A 285 2.66 -16.57 12.98
CA GLN A 285 1.64 -15.64 12.48
C GLN A 285 1.00 -14.80 13.60
N ASP A 286 0.82 -15.38 14.79
CA ASP A 286 0.30 -14.63 15.93
C ASP A 286 1.26 -13.52 16.37
N LEU A 287 2.57 -13.78 16.31
CA LEU A 287 3.60 -12.78 16.56
C LEU A 287 3.61 -11.69 15.47
N GLU A 288 3.51 -12.07 14.21
CA GLU A 288 3.47 -11.13 13.07
C GLU A 288 2.24 -10.22 13.12
N ASN A 289 1.10 -10.75 13.55
CA ASN A 289 -0.15 -10.01 13.67
C ASN A 289 -0.26 -9.25 15.02
N GLY A 290 0.69 -9.43 15.94
CA GLY A 290 0.64 -8.81 17.26
C GLY A 290 -0.50 -9.32 18.13
N HIS A 291 -0.90 -10.58 17.96
CA HIS A 291 -1.99 -11.19 18.72
C HIS A 291 -1.58 -11.69 20.10
N LEU A 292 -0.27 -11.87 20.35
CA LEU A 292 0.24 -12.31 21.63
C LEU A 292 0.55 -11.12 22.53
N ALA A 293 0.04 -11.12 23.75
CA ALA A 293 0.32 -10.10 24.76
C ALA A 293 0.83 -10.72 26.05
N TYR A 294 1.73 -10.02 26.73
CA TYR A 294 2.12 -10.29 28.10
C TYR A 294 1.44 -9.30 29.04
N HIS A 295 0.80 -9.81 30.08
CA HIS A 295 0.14 -9.04 31.14
C HIS A 295 0.93 -9.18 32.43
N HIS A 296 1.51 -8.09 32.94
CA HIS A 296 2.23 -8.07 34.22
C HIS A 296 1.25 -8.02 35.39
N ASP A 297 1.49 -8.79 36.47
CA ASP A 297 0.62 -8.99 37.64
C ASP A 297 0.61 -7.83 38.64
N ASN A 298 1.28 -6.70 38.33
CA ASN A 298 1.48 -5.55 39.21
C ASN A 298 2.43 -5.82 40.43
N GLY A 299 3.11 -6.96 40.50
CA GLY A 299 4.16 -7.27 41.45
C GLY A 299 5.35 -6.31 41.40
N THR A 300 6.34 -6.48 42.28
CA THR A 300 7.54 -5.63 42.34
C THR A 300 8.72 -6.20 41.54
N ALA A 301 8.53 -7.33 40.88
CA ALA A 301 9.59 -7.96 40.08
C ALA A 301 9.98 -7.08 38.86
N VAL A 302 11.27 -7.13 38.53
CA VAL A 302 11.87 -6.36 37.42
C VAL A 302 12.07 -7.24 36.19
N ASN A 303 12.16 -8.54 36.36
CA ASN A 303 12.36 -9.52 35.29
C ASN A 303 11.38 -10.67 35.44
N ASP A 304 10.97 -11.21 34.32
CA ASP A 304 10.13 -12.40 34.20
C ASP A 304 10.56 -13.28 33.03
#